data_deceaa7230c64455e5df976932362f99
#
_entry.id   deceaa7230c64455e5df976932362f99
#
_cell.length_a   1.000
_cell.length_b   1.000
_cell.length_c   1.000
_cell.angle_alpha   90.00
_cell.angle_beta   90.00
_cell.angle_gamma   90.00
#
_symmetry.space_group_name_H-M   'P 1'
#
loop_
_entity.id
_entity.type
_entity.pdbx_description
1 polymer ?
#
loop_
_entity_poly.entity_id
_entity_poly.type
_entity_poly.pdbx_seq_one_letter_code
_entity_poly.pdbx_strand_id
1 'polypeptide(L)'
;MKRFLLFLTALCAPLSAAEPVKLLFAGSSSMYWNDMPSEVAKLVDGKIAGRIGQQVIPEAVGRSGSDIRVYLEPGFSRYEYGVKSGQTFLDKIATEKPDIVAMMVVCRFIMGDDAPKEGMPDHATAVTTYCKAIRAAGGEPMFYEMGWGKDDKHVEGRKRILELAKQNQIKLFAPCSTAWARVYAEKPDLALQHPQDNAHPGDAGHFLNLACFYAALSGESPVGKLPRTFHVWPHGKYQADEAKLAAFKPDAYQAKMAKWMFKHMSMNATATLDEETARYLESVAWETWQKVKQTLLSAP
;
A
#
# COMPACT_ATOMS: atom_id res chain seq x y z
N MET A 1 49.21 23.30 48.60
CA MET A 1 48.66 23.22 47.22
C MET A 1 47.51 22.16 47.21
N LYS A 2 46.26 22.60 47.23
CA LYS A 2 45.08 21.70 47.22
C LYS A 2 44.61 21.55 45.75
N ARG A 3 44.70 20.35 45.18
CA ARG A 3 44.21 20.04 43.83
C ARG A 3 42.70 19.76 43.93
N PHE A 4 41.90 20.64 43.28
CA PHE A 4 40.45 20.41 43.07
C PHE A 4 40.30 19.50 41.86
N LEU A 5 39.76 18.29 42.07
CA LEU A 5 39.32 17.39 41.03
C LEU A 5 37.88 17.77 40.66
N LEU A 6 37.67 18.39 39.51
CA LEU A 6 36.35 18.58 38.92
C LEU A 6 35.88 17.24 38.31
N PHE A 7 34.88 16.61 38.94
CA PHE A 7 34.15 15.51 38.33
C PHE A 7 33.13 16.09 37.32
N LEU A 8 33.41 15.93 36.04
CA LEU A 8 32.43 16.15 34.96
C LEU A 8 31.49 14.93 34.94
N THR A 9 30.33 15.02 35.61
CA THR A 9 29.23 14.08 35.40
C THR A 9 28.55 14.43 34.07
N ALA A 10 28.89 13.70 33.02
CA ALA A 10 28.14 13.74 31.77
C ALA A 10 26.73 13.19 32.05
N LEU A 11 25.74 14.08 32.12
CA LEU A 11 24.31 13.69 32.05
C LEU A 11 24.04 13.06 30.70
N CYS A 12 24.09 11.72 30.60
CA CYS A 12 23.48 10.99 29.53
C CYS A 12 21.95 11.13 29.68
N ALA A 13 21.35 12.13 29.03
CA ALA A 13 19.92 12.15 28.87
C ALA A 13 19.52 10.86 28.13
N PRO A 14 18.50 10.10 28.58
CA PRO A 14 18.04 8.96 27.86
C PRO A 14 17.60 9.45 26.47
N LEU A 15 18.20 8.90 25.40
CA LEU A 15 17.65 9.07 24.05
C LEU A 15 16.22 8.52 24.10
N SER A 16 15.25 9.42 24.10
CA SER A 16 13.86 9.02 23.92
C SER A 16 13.78 8.26 22.60
N ALA A 17 13.34 7.00 22.66
CA ALA A 17 13.10 6.24 21.44
C ALA A 17 12.12 7.05 20.58
N ALA A 18 12.48 7.28 19.32
CA ALA A 18 11.63 8.02 18.41
C ALA A 18 10.28 7.27 18.24
N GLU A 19 9.18 8.03 18.24
CA GLU A 19 7.86 7.45 18.05
C GLU A 19 7.79 6.63 16.74
N PRO A 20 7.12 5.48 16.74
CA PRO A 20 7.00 4.66 15.54
C PRO A 20 6.16 5.36 14.46
N VAL A 21 6.47 5.08 13.21
CA VAL A 21 5.70 5.56 12.04
C VAL A 21 4.47 4.70 11.85
N LYS A 22 3.29 5.28 11.92
CA LYS A 22 2.02 4.63 11.63
C LYS A 22 1.77 4.68 10.12
N LEU A 23 1.90 3.54 9.44
CA LEU A 23 1.67 3.40 8.00
C LEU A 23 0.31 2.72 7.77
N LEU A 24 -0.70 3.50 7.39
CA LEU A 24 -2.05 3.02 7.15
C LEU A 24 -2.27 2.77 5.66
N PHE A 25 -2.69 1.56 5.31
CA PHE A 25 -3.11 1.19 3.97
C PHE A 25 -4.62 1.25 3.83
N ALA A 26 -5.11 1.80 2.72
CA ALA A 26 -6.54 1.88 2.41
C ALA A 26 -6.81 1.39 0.99
N GLY A 27 -7.63 0.34 0.86
CA GLY A 27 -7.90 -0.25 -0.44
C GLY A 27 -8.78 -1.51 -0.40
N SER A 28 -8.64 -2.35 -1.42
CA SER A 28 -9.37 -3.62 -1.55
C SER A 28 -8.44 -4.83 -1.47
N SER A 29 -8.90 -5.98 -1.95
CA SER A 29 -8.13 -7.23 -1.92
C SER A 29 -6.73 -7.11 -2.51
N SER A 30 -6.54 -6.37 -3.58
CA SER A 30 -5.21 -6.18 -4.19
C SER A 30 -4.21 -5.44 -3.28
N MET A 31 -4.70 -4.74 -2.25
CA MET A 31 -3.85 -4.09 -1.24
C MET A 31 -3.42 -5.06 -0.14
N TYR A 32 -4.35 -5.90 0.37
CA TYR A 32 -4.01 -6.83 1.45
C TYR A 32 -3.57 -8.22 0.97
N TRP A 33 -3.70 -8.51 -0.33
CA TRP A 33 -3.22 -9.76 -0.90
C TRP A 33 -1.75 -9.99 -0.60
N ASN A 34 -1.39 -11.21 -0.24
CA ASN A 34 -0.03 -11.59 0.17
C ASN A 34 0.50 -10.81 1.40
N ASP A 35 -0.38 -10.32 2.25
CA ASP A 35 -0.01 -9.51 3.44
C ASP A 35 0.90 -8.31 3.11
N MET A 36 0.63 -7.66 1.98
CA MET A 36 1.46 -6.55 1.49
C MET A 36 1.71 -5.45 2.55
N PRO A 37 0.73 -5.03 3.39
CA PRO A 37 0.98 -4.04 4.43
C PRO A 37 2.11 -4.43 5.40
N SER A 38 2.11 -5.68 5.89
CA SER A 38 3.14 -6.16 6.81
C SER A 38 4.49 -6.34 6.10
N GLU A 39 4.49 -6.85 4.88
CA GLU A 39 5.71 -7.03 4.10
C GLU A 39 6.36 -5.69 3.75
N VAL A 40 5.58 -4.70 3.32
CA VAL A 40 6.09 -3.34 3.08
C VAL A 40 6.67 -2.74 4.37
N ALA A 41 5.94 -2.83 5.49
CA ALA A 41 6.41 -2.28 6.76
C ALA A 41 7.77 -2.88 7.18
N LYS A 42 7.94 -4.20 7.07
CA LYS A 42 9.22 -4.89 7.34
C LYS A 42 10.35 -4.38 6.43
N LEU A 43 10.07 -4.19 5.14
CA LEU A 43 11.07 -3.74 4.17
C LEU A 43 11.56 -2.33 4.44
N VAL A 44 10.69 -1.45 4.90
CA VAL A 44 10.99 -0.02 5.12
C VAL A 44 11.20 0.34 6.60
N ASP A 45 11.23 -0.67 7.49
CA ASP A 45 11.50 -0.47 8.92
C ASP A 45 12.83 0.26 9.12
N GLY A 46 12.79 1.38 9.80
CA GLY A 46 13.95 2.25 9.99
C GLY A 46 14.47 2.97 8.74
N LYS A 47 13.80 2.87 7.58
CA LYS A 47 14.31 3.36 6.28
C LYS A 47 13.43 4.39 5.59
N ILE A 48 12.29 4.76 6.16
CA ILE A 48 11.43 5.79 5.55
C ILE A 48 12.18 7.11 5.46
N ALA A 49 12.19 7.73 4.28
CA ALA A 49 12.87 9.00 4.04
C ALA A 49 12.37 10.09 5.00
N GLY A 50 13.30 10.75 5.68
CA GLY A 50 13.00 11.75 6.71
C GLY A 50 12.59 11.18 8.08
N ARG A 51 12.52 9.86 8.24
CA ARG A 51 12.15 9.15 9.48
C ARG A 51 13.08 7.96 9.75
N ILE A 52 14.34 8.12 9.44
CA ILE A 52 15.35 7.06 9.55
C ILE A 52 15.47 6.57 11.01
N GLY A 53 15.53 5.27 11.20
CA GLY A 53 15.64 4.61 12.51
C GLY A 53 14.32 4.47 13.27
N GLN A 54 13.21 5.00 12.75
CA GLN A 54 11.90 4.81 13.38
C GLN A 54 11.29 3.48 12.95
N GLN A 55 10.74 2.75 13.92
CA GLN A 55 9.96 1.53 13.67
C GLN A 55 8.72 1.86 12.83
N VAL A 56 8.34 0.98 11.92
CA VAL A 56 7.12 1.12 11.11
C VAL A 56 6.05 0.16 11.62
N ILE A 57 4.89 0.73 11.97
CA ILE A 57 3.71 -0.05 12.39
C ILE A 57 2.69 -0.02 11.24
N PRO A 58 2.43 -1.17 10.59
CA PRO A 58 1.44 -1.25 9.53
C PRO A 58 0.03 -1.35 10.11
N GLU A 59 -0.89 -0.67 9.45
CA GLU A 59 -2.33 -0.84 9.63
C GLU A 59 -3.01 -0.91 8.27
N ALA A 60 -4.19 -1.49 8.20
CA ALA A 60 -4.94 -1.57 6.97
C ALA A 60 -6.44 -1.39 7.19
N VAL A 61 -7.08 -0.70 6.25
CA VAL A 61 -8.52 -0.53 6.15
C VAL A 61 -8.95 -0.97 4.76
N GLY A 62 -9.93 -1.84 4.67
CA GLY A 62 -10.36 -2.24 3.36
C GLY A 62 -11.62 -3.11 3.31
N ARG A 63 -12.03 -3.33 2.08
CA ARG A 63 -13.11 -4.24 1.70
C ARG A 63 -12.81 -4.85 0.34
N SER A 64 -13.05 -6.14 0.19
CA SER A 64 -12.91 -6.86 -1.08
C SER A 64 -13.75 -6.24 -2.19
N GLY A 65 -13.18 -6.13 -3.39
CA GLY A 65 -13.88 -5.64 -4.58
C GLY A 65 -14.34 -4.18 -4.52
N SER A 66 -13.90 -3.40 -3.53
CA SER A 66 -14.28 -2.01 -3.37
C SER A 66 -13.20 -1.06 -3.87
N ASP A 67 -13.62 0.12 -4.29
CA ASP A 67 -12.73 1.26 -4.45
C ASP A 67 -12.83 2.22 -3.26
N ILE A 68 -11.96 3.21 -3.23
CA ILE A 68 -11.84 4.16 -2.12
C ILE A 68 -13.09 5.06 -1.96
N ARG A 69 -13.94 5.21 -2.99
CA ARG A 69 -15.17 6.01 -2.93
C ARG A 69 -16.15 5.48 -1.89
N VAL A 70 -16.26 4.17 -1.79
CA VAL A 70 -17.21 3.53 -0.85
C VAL A 70 -16.97 3.93 0.60
N TYR A 71 -15.79 4.39 0.95
CA TYR A 71 -15.47 4.83 2.30
C TYR A 71 -16.07 6.21 2.66
N LEU A 72 -16.59 6.94 1.65
CA LEU A 72 -17.32 8.19 1.82
C LEU A 72 -18.84 8.02 1.73
N GLU A 73 -19.34 6.82 1.42
CA GLU A 73 -20.77 6.54 1.31
C GLU A 73 -21.44 6.76 2.67
N PRO A 74 -22.47 7.63 2.76
CA PRO A 74 -23.21 7.84 4.01
C PRO A 74 -23.77 6.53 4.55
N GLY A 75 -23.54 6.26 5.83
CA GLY A 75 -23.94 4.99 6.47
C GLY A 75 -23.09 3.79 6.07
N PHE A 76 -22.01 3.95 5.33
CA PHE A 76 -21.08 2.89 5.02
C PHE A 76 -20.30 2.50 6.29
N SER A 77 -20.78 1.45 6.94
CA SER A 77 -20.17 0.86 8.14
C SER A 77 -19.58 -0.53 7.90
N ARG A 78 -19.49 -0.95 6.62
CA ARG A 78 -19.15 -2.33 6.26
C ARG A 78 -17.71 -2.45 5.79
N TYR A 79 -16.79 -2.04 6.62
CA TYR A 79 -15.38 -2.41 6.45
C TYR A 79 -15.21 -3.87 6.86
N GLU A 80 -14.49 -4.64 6.09
CA GLU A 80 -14.18 -6.02 6.44
C GLU A 80 -13.15 -6.06 7.56
N TYR A 81 -12.31 -5.01 7.67
CA TYR A 81 -11.28 -4.90 8.70
C TYR A 81 -10.80 -3.45 8.89
N GLY A 82 -10.16 -3.22 10.00
CA GLY A 82 -9.38 -2.01 10.29
C GLY A 82 -10.17 -0.82 10.80
N VAL A 83 -11.50 -0.89 10.88
CA VAL A 83 -12.36 0.17 11.43
C VAL A 83 -13.25 -0.38 12.53
N LYS A 84 -13.42 0.36 13.60
CA LYS A 84 -14.32 0.00 14.70
C LYS A 84 -15.78 0.14 14.26
N SER A 85 -16.67 -0.62 14.87
CA SER A 85 -18.11 -0.50 14.58
C SER A 85 -18.58 0.94 14.75
N GLY A 86 -19.26 1.48 13.74
CA GLY A 86 -19.74 2.86 13.71
C GLY A 86 -18.68 3.94 13.39
N GLN A 87 -17.42 3.57 13.22
CA GLN A 87 -16.35 4.48 12.81
C GLN A 87 -16.25 4.51 11.28
N THR A 88 -16.13 5.71 10.70
CA THR A 88 -15.78 5.88 9.29
C THR A 88 -14.26 5.90 9.07
N PHE A 89 -13.82 5.79 7.83
CA PHE A 89 -12.40 5.94 7.51
C PHE A 89 -11.88 7.34 7.83
N LEU A 90 -12.70 8.37 7.61
CA LEU A 90 -12.36 9.75 8.00
C LEU A 90 -12.20 9.89 9.52
N ASP A 91 -13.09 9.25 10.30
CA ASP A 91 -12.97 9.23 11.77
C ASP A 91 -11.68 8.53 12.21
N LYS A 92 -11.31 7.42 11.55
CA LYS A 92 -10.05 6.73 11.83
C LYS A 92 -8.85 7.64 11.57
N ILE A 93 -8.81 8.32 10.43
CA ILE A 93 -7.76 9.29 10.11
C ILE A 93 -7.68 10.38 11.17
N ALA A 94 -8.82 10.96 11.56
CA ALA A 94 -8.88 12.06 12.51
C ALA A 94 -8.46 11.65 13.93
N THR A 95 -8.84 10.44 14.36
CA THR A 95 -8.60 9.95 15.75
C THR A 95 -7.23 9.29 15.91
N GLU A 96 -6.79 8.47 14.95
CA GLU A 96 -5.56 7.70 15.06
C GLU A 96 -4.34 8.43 14.50
N LYS A 97 -4.57 9.46 13.69
CA LYS A 97 -3.55 10.35 13.11
C LYS A 97 -2.38 9.56 12.51
N PRO A 98 -2.63 8.75 11.47
CA PRO A 98 -1.56 7.99 10.81
C PRO A 98 -0.54 8.95 10.18
N ASP A 99 0.73 8.59 10.24
CA ASP A 99 1.82 9.38 9.67
C ASP A 99 1.84 9.34 8.15
N ILE A 100 1.51 8.18 7.57
CA ILE A 100 1.41 7.98 6.13
C ILE A 100 0.15 7.16 5.86
N VAL A 101 -0.61 7.56 4.86
CA VAL A 101 -1.78 6.79 4.38
C VAL A 101 -1.59 6.42 2.92
N ALA A 102 -1.32 5.15 2.66
CA ALA A 102 -1.20 4.59 1.32
C ALA A 102 -2.59 4.24 0.77
N MET A 103 -3.10 5.09 -0.10
CA MET A 103 -4.42 4.93 -0.73
C MET A 103 -4.28 4.19 -2.06
N MET A 104 -5.05 3.12 -2.24
CA MET A 104 -5.13 2.40 -3.50
C MET A 104 -5.98 3.18 -4.51
N VAL A 105 -5.33 3.75 -5.53
CA VAL A 105 -5.97 4.49 -6.62
C VAL A 105 -5.99 3.62 -7.87
N VAL A 106 -7.18 3.29 -8.36
CA VAL A 106 -7.39 2.26 -9.38
C VAL A 106 -7.62 2.87 -10.76
N CYS A 107 -6.81 2.47 -11.75
CA CYS A 107 -6.85 3.01 -13.12
C CYS A 107 -8.24 2.98 -13.75
N ARG A 108 -8.94 1.84 -13.71
CA ARG A 108 -10.28 1.71 -14.30
C ARG A 108 -11.33 2.60 -13.62
N PHE A 109 -11.24 2.77 -12.31
CA PHE A 109 -12.22 3.55 -11.55
C PHE A 109 -12.07 5.06 -11.77
N ILE A 110 -10.82 5.54 -11.91
CA ILE A 110 -10.57 6.95 -12.20
C ILE A 110 -11.07 7.36 -13.59
N MET A 111 -11.24 6.39 -14.49
CA MET A 111 -11.82 6.58 -15.81
C MET A 111 -13.35 6.62 -15.82
N GLY A 112 -14.00 6.40 -14.67
CA GLY A 112 -15.46 6.44 -14.56
C GLY A 112 -16.16 5.18 -15.08
N ASP A 113 -15.44 4.05 -15.21
CA ASP A 113 -16.03 2.78 -15.68
C ASP A 113 -17.13 2.26 -14.75
N ASP A 114 -17.02 2.58 -13.45
CA ASP A 114 -18.08 2.33 -12.49
C ASP A 114 -18.75 3.68 -12.17
N ALA A 115 -19.90 3.96 -12.77
CA ALA A 115 -20.69 5.14 -12.43
C ALA A 115 -20.86 5.22 -10.90
N PRO A 116 -20.65 6.39 -10.29
CA PRO A 116 -20.88 6.52 -8.86
C PRO A 116 -22.34 6.16 -8.56
N LYS A 117 -22.55 5.36 -7.53
CA LYS A 117 -23.89 5.14 -7.00
C LYS A 117 -24.46 6.49 -6.56
N GLU A 118 -25.76 6.62 -6.60
CA GLU A 118 -26.43 7.83 -6.14
C GLU A 118 -25.94 8.24 -4.75
N GLY A 119 -25.48 9.48 -4.61
CA GLY A 119 -24.91 10.02 -3.37
C GLY A 119 -23.41 9.76 -3.14
N MET A 120 -22.73 9.02 -4.03
CA MET A 120 -21.26 8.88 -3.96
C MET A 120 -20.55 9.93 -4.83
N PRO A 121 -19.43 10.49 -4.35
CA PRO A 121 -18.61 11.36 -5.17
C PRO A 121 -17.93 10.59 -6.31
N ASP A 122 -17.46 11.29 -7.33
CA ASP A 122 -16.53 10.72 -8.28
C ASP A 122 -15.19 10.34 -7.60
N HIS A 123 -14.41 9.51 -8.28
CA HIS A 123 -13.18 8.96 -7.70
C HIS A 123 -12.14 10.04 -7.37
N ALA A 124 -12.00 11.06 -8.22
CA ALA A 124 -11.04 12.15 -8.01
C ALA A 124 -11.44 13.02 -6.81
N THR A 125 -12.73 13.31 -6.66
CA THR A 125 -13.28 14.03 -5.51
C THR A 125 -13.07 13.26 -4.21
N ALA A 126 -13.31 11.94 -4.22
CA ALA A 126 -13.08 11.08 -3.06
C ALA A 126 -11.60 11.11 -2.63
N VAL A 127 -10.69 10.88 -3.57
CA VAL A 127 -9.24 10.91 -3.31
C VAL A 127 -8.81 12.28 -2.75
N THR A 128 -9.29 13.37 -3.35
CA THR A 128 -8.98 14.74 -2.90
C THR A 128 -9.48 14.99 -1.47
N THR A 129 -10.66 14.48 -1.14
CA THR A 129 -11.23 14.57 0.21
C THR A 129 -10.34 13.87 1.24
N TYR A 130 -9.87 12.66 0.93
CA TYR A 130 -8.94 11.94 1.81
C TYR A 130 -7.59 12.65 1.93
N CYS A 131 -7.02 13.14 0.84
CA CYS A 131 -5.76 13.89 0.89
C CYS A 131 -5.85 15.10 1.86
N LYS A 132 -6.95 15.83 1.82
CA LYS A 132 -7.22 16.96 2.74
C LYS A 132 -7.34 16.48 4.19
N ALA A 133 -8.12 15.43 4.44
CA ALA A 133 -8.32 14.89 5.78
C ALA A 133 -7.01 14.34 6.38
N ILE A 134 -6.21 13.62 5.61
CA ILE A 134 -4.92 13.08 6.03
C ILE A 134 -3.98 14.22 6.46
N ARG A 135 -3.85 15.26 5.64
CA ARG A 135 -3.00 16.41 5.97
C ARG A 135 -3.52 17.21 7.16
N ALA A 136 -4.84 17.37 7.29
CA ALA A 136 -5.45 18.00 8.47
C ALA A 136 -5.15 17.24 9.77
N ALA A 137 -4.98 15.91 9.69
CA ALA A 137 -4.56 15.07 10.80
C ALA A 137 -3.04 15.07 11.05
N GLY A 138 -2.25 15.74 10.20
CA GLY A 138 -0.78 15.80 10.28
C GLY A 138 -0.04 14.70 9.50
N GLY A 139 -0.76 13.85 8.77
CA GLY A 139 -0.20 12.77 7.97
C GLY A 139 0.16 13.17 6.53
N GLU A 140 0.88 12.29 5.84
CA GLU A 140 1.23 12.43 4.41
C GLU A 140 0.43 11.43 3.57
N PRO A 141 -0.36 11.87 2.58
CA PRO A 141 -1.03 10.98 1.66
C PRO A 141 -0.04 10.37 0.68
N MET A 142 -0.16 9.05 0.46
CA MET A 142 0.60 8.29 -0.50
C MET A 142 -0.35 7.65 -1.51
N PHE A 143 0.01 7.64 -2.80
CA PHE A 143 -0.72 6.88 -3.80
C PHE A 143 -0.06 5.51 -4.04
N TYR A 144 -0.90 4.49 -3.96
CA TYR A 144 -0.64 3.16 -4.49
C TYR A 144 -1.40 3.03 -5.82
N GLU A 145 -0.69 3.16 -6.92
CA GLU A 145 -1.26 3.03 -8.27
C GLU A 145 -1.58 1.57 -8.57
N MET A 146 -2.86 1.28 -8.84
CA MET A 146 -3.34 -0.08 -9.07
C MET A 146 -4.07 -0.19 -10.41
N GLY A 147 -3.81 -1.32 -11.11
CA GLY A 147 -4.45 -1.68 -12.37
C GLY A 147 -3.50 -2.47 -13.26
N TRP A 148 -3.83 -3.74 -13.48
CA TRP A 148 -2.94 -4.69 -14.16
C TRP A 148 -3.25 -4.84 -15.66
N GLY A 149 -4.23 -4.10 -16.17
CA GLY A 149 -4.65 -4.18 -17.56
C GLY A 149 -3.66 -3.56 -18.54
N LYS A 150 -3.75 -4.04 -19.79
CA LYS A 150 -2.93 -3.59 -20.93
C LYS A 150 -3.71 -2.70 -21.89
N ASP A 151 -5.02 -2.60 -21.71
CA ASP A 151 -5.93 -1.86 -22.58
C ASP A 151 -5.80 -0.33 -22.46
N ASP A 152 -6.41 0.40 -23.38
CA ASP A 152 -6.33 1.86 -23.43
C ASP A 152 -6.89 2.53 -22.17
N LYS A 153 -7.87 1.93 -21.50
CA LYS A 153 -8.43 2.45 -20.25
C LYS A 153 -7.40 2.44 -19.12
N HIS A 154 -6.59 1.39 -19.03
CA HIS A 154 -5.51 1.34 -18.06
C HIS A 154 -4.40 2.34 -18.41
N VAL A 155 -4.08 2.51 -19.70
CA VAL A 155 -3.11 3.52 -20.15
C VAL A 155 -3.58 4.93 -19.75
N GLU A 156 -4.80 5.26 -20.08
CA GLU A 156 -5.37 6.58 -19.73
C GLU A 156 -5.56 6.73 -18.23
N GLY A 157 -6.00 5.67 -17.55
CA GLY A 157 -6.15 5.67 -16.09
C GLY A 157 -4.84 6.01 -15.35
N ARG A 158 -3.70 5.47 -15.79
CA ARG A 158 -2.38 5.83 -15.24
C ARG A 158 -2.06 7.31 -15.40
N LYS A 159 -2.36 7.88 -16.58
CA LYS A 159 -2.18 9.33 -16.81
C LYS A 159 -3.04 10.15 -15.86
N ARG A 160 -4.32 9.80 -15.72
CA ARG A 160 -5.26 10.48 -14.83
C ARG A 160 -4.85 10.38 -13.35
N ILE A 161 -4.34 9.22 -12.92
CA ILE A 161 -3.82 9.07 -11.56
C ILE A 161 -2.62 10.00 -11.34
N LEU A 162 -1.73 10.12 -12.32
CA LEU A 162 -0.56 11.00 -12.22
C LEU A 162 -0.97 12.49 -12.19
N GLU A 163 -1.95 12.90 -13.00
CA GLU A 163 -2.55 14.24 -12.95
C GLU A 163 -3.17 14.52 -11.58
N LEU A 164 -3.96 13.57 -11.06
CA LEU A 164 -4.57 13.67 -9.75
C LEU A 164 -3.52 13.76 -8.62
N ALA A 165 -2.43 13.02 -8.76
CA ALA A 165 -1.31 13.09 -7.82
C ALA A 165 -0.66 14.50 -7.83
N LYS A 166 -0.46 15.11 -9.00
CA LYS A 166 0.02 16.49 -9.12
C LYS A 166 -0.94 17.47 -8.47
N GLN A 167 -2.24 17.39 -8.81
CA GLN A 167 -3.29 18.27 -8.26
C GLN A 167 -3.36 18.20 -6.73
N ASN A 168 -3.16 17.03 -6.18
CA ASN A 168 -3.15 16.81 -4.73
C ASN A 168 -1.74 16.91 -4.10
N GLN A 169 -0.72 17.34 -4.83
CA GLN A 169 0.65 17.52 -4.34
C GLN A 169 1.19 16.25 -3.62
N ILE A 170 0.96 15.09 -4.23
CA ILE A 170 1.40 13.80 -3.69
C ILE A 170 2.92 13.68 -3.85
N LYS A 171 3.60 13.47 -2.73
CA LYS A 171 5.07 13.26 -2.69
C LYS A 171 5.46 11.79 -2.68
N LEU A 172 4.61 10.95 -2.09
CA LEU A 172 4.81 9.52 -1.97
C LEU A 172 3.93 8.80 -2.99
N PHE A 173 4.54 8.14 -3.95
CA PHE A 173 3.84 7.48 -5.05
C PHE A 173 4.50 6.14 -5.37
N ALA A 174 3.76 5.03 -5.18
CA ALA A 174 4.16 3.69 -5.61
C ALA A 174 3.58 3.39 -7.00
N PRO A 175 4.36 3.46 -8.08
CA PRO A 175 3.87 3.38 -9.46
C PRO A 175 3.71 1.92 -9.92
N CYS A 176 2.96 1.13 -9.16
CA CYS A 176 2.87 -0.32 -9.39
C CYS A 176 2.24 -0.67 -10.73
N SER A 177 1.12 -0.04 -11.10
CA SER A 177 0.47 -0.28 -12.39
C SER A 177 1.38 0.09 -13.58
N THR A 178 2.11 1.21 -13.46
CA THR A 178 3.06 1.64 -14.49
C THR A 178 4.24 0.67 -14.60
N ALA A 179 4.76 0.16 -13.48
CA ALA A 179 5.80 -0.85 -13.46
C ALA A 179 5.32 -2.20 -14.07
N TRP A 180 4.11 -2.63 -13.75
CA TRP A 180 3.50 -3.82 -14.36
C TRP A 180 3.36 -3.68 -15.87
N ALA A 181 2.88 -2.54 -16.36
CA ALA A 181 2.76 -2.28 -17.79
C ALA A 181 4.11 -2.38 -18.51
N ARG A 182 5.17 -1.92 -17.87
CA ARG A 182 6.53 -2.03 -18.41
C ARG A 182 7.00 -3.48 -18.45
N VAL A 183 6.81 -4.27 -17.40
CA VAL A 183 7.16 -5.71 -17.41
C VAL A 183 6.40 -6.44 -18.49
N TYR A 184 5.11 -6.18 -18.67
CA TYR A 184 4.32 -6.79 -19.73
C TYR A 184 4.82 -6.45 -21.15
N ALA A 185 5.41 -5.27 -21.33
CA ALA A 185 5.99 -4.86 -22.61
C ALA A 185 7.37 -5.50 -22.85
N GLU A 186 8.20 -5.60 -21.80
CA GLU A 186 9.60 -6.06 -21.89
C GLU A 186 9.73 -7.59 -21.75
N LYS A 187 8.94 -8.22 -20.88
CA LYS A 187 8.93 -9.66 -20.59
C LYS A 187 7.49 -10.20 -20.53
N PRO A 188 6.78 -10.32 -21.68
CA PRO A 188 5.36 -10.69 -21.74
C PRO A 188 5.06 -12.07 -21.14
N ASP A 189 6.03 -12.96 -21.11
CA ASP A 189 5.91 -14.32 -20.58
C ASP A 189 6.11 -14.40 -19.05
N LEU A 190 6.56 -13.31 -18.42
CA LEU A 190 6.71 -13.30 -16.97
C LEU A 190 5.33 -13.15 -16.32
N ALA A 191 4.91 -14.21 -15.61
CA ALA A 191 3.62 -14.25 -14.91
C ALA A 191 3.63 -13.32 -13.69
N LEU A 192 2.95 -12.17 -13.79
CA LEU A 192 2.79 -11.25 -12.65
C LEU A 192 1.51 -11.49 -11.86
N GLN A 193 0.47 -12.02 -12.51
CA GLN A 193 -0.81 -12.30 -11.87
C GLN A 193 -0.83 -13.67 -11.22
N HIS A 194 -1.68 -13.80 -10.20
CA HIS A 194 -1.91 -15.06 -9.52
C HIS A 194 -2.49 -16.09 -10.48
N PRO A 195 -1.92 -17.30 -10.59
CA PRO A 195 -2.27 -18.25 -11.64
C PRO A 195 -3.69 -18.83 -11.54
N GLN A 196 -4.33 -18.73 -10.39
CA GLN A 196 -5.68 -19.26 -10.18
C GLN A 196 -6.80 -18.30 -10.54
N ASP A 197 -6.60 -16.99 -10.40
CA ASP A 197 -7.67 -16.01 -10.60
C ASP A 197 -7.36 -14.95 -11.66
N ASN A 198 -6.11 -14.82 -12.09
CA ASN A 198 -5.65 -13.81 -13.04
C ASN A 198 -6.07 -12.36 -12.67
N ALA A 199 -6.30 -12.10 -11.40
CA ALA A 199 -6.77 -10.82 -10.90
C ALA A 199 -5.83 -10.23 -9.85
N HIS A 200 -5.37 -11.03 -8.91
CA HIS A 200 -4.49 -10.59 -7.83
C HIS A 200 -3.01 -10.74 -8.21
N PRO A 201 -2.11 -10.04 -7.51
CA PRO A 201 -0.67 -10.24 -7.70
C PRO A 201 -0.22 -11.66 -7.37
N GLY A 202 0.42 -12.33 -8.33
CA GLY A 202 1.21 -13.54 -8.10
C GLY A 202 2.57 -13.20 -7.52
N ASP A 203 3.46 -14.19 -7.41
CA ASP A 203 4.75 -14.06 -6.74
C ASP A 203 5.60 -12.90 -7.31
N ALA A 204 5.83 -12.89 -8.61
CA ALA A 204 6.61 -11.85 -9.27
C ALA A 204 5.91 -10.48 -9.24
N GLY A 205 4.58 -10.45 -9.39
CA GLY A 205 3.81 -9.22 -9.30
C GLY A 205 3.78 -8.62 -7.90
N HIS A 206 3.68 -9.47 -6.88
CA HIS A 206 3.77 -9.02 -5.49
C HIS A 206 5.15 -8.44 -5.19
N PHE A 207 6.22 -9.13 -5.59
CA PHE A 207 7.59 -8.65 -5.41
C PHE A 207 7.82 -7.30 -6.10
N LEU A 208 7.30 -7.13 -7.32
CA LEU A 208 7.38 -5.86 -8.05
C LEU A 208 6.67 -4.73 -7.27
N ASN A 209 5.48 -5.02 -6.70
CA ASN A 209 4.79 -4.04 -5.87
C ASN A 209 5.61 -3.67 -4.62
N LEU A 210 6.18 -4.66 -3.93
CA LEU A 210 7.07 -4.43 -2.78
C LEU A 210 8.26 -3.53 -3.15
N ALA A 211 8.88 -3.76 -4.31
CA ALA A 211 9.98 -2.95 -4.82
C ALA A 211 9.55 -1.49 -5.10
N CYS A 212 8.34 -1.29 -5.66
CA CYS A 212 7.77 0.05 -5.88
C CYS A 212 7.51 0.79 -4.56
N PHE A 213 6.96 0.09 -3.55
CA PHE A 213 6.75 0.67 -2.23
C PHE A 213 8.05 1.01 -1.53
N TYR A 214 9.05 0.12 -1.60
CA TYR A 214 10.37 0.38 -1.04
C TYR A 214 10.97 1.66 -1.63
N ALA A 215 11.01 1.78 -2.96
CA ALA A 215 11.52 2.97 -3.63
C ALA A 215 10.75 4.24 -3.24
N ALA A 216 9.42 4.17 -3.16
CA ALA A 216 8.57 5.31 -2.84
C ALA A 216 8.74 5.80 -1.39
N LEU A 217 8.87 4.89 -0.44
CA LEU A 217 8.93 5.21 0.98
C LEU A 217 10.36 5.53 1.46
N SER A 218 11.36 4.77 1.00
CA SER A 218 12.76 5.00 1.39
C SER A 218 13.43 6.09 0.56
N GLY A 219 12.98 6.31 -0.67
CA GLY A 219 13.69 7.17 -1.63
C GLY A 219 14.97 6.54 -2.19
N GLU A 220 15.22 5.27 -1.92
CA GLU A 220 16.42 4.54 -2.31
C GLU A 220 16.13 3.46 -3.36
N SER A 221 17.16 3.05 -4.08
CA SER A 221 17.06 1.93 -5.03
C SER A 221 16.82 0.62 -4.29
N PRO A 222 15.80 -0.17 -4.69
CA PRO A 222 15.56 -1.50 -4.15
C PRO A 222 16.56 -2.55 -4.66
N VAL A 223 17.35 -2.25 -5.71
CA VAL A 223 18.21 -3.21 -6.40
C VAL A 223 19.21 -3.87 -5.45
N GLY A 224 19.05 -5.18 -5.28
CA GLY A 224 19.88 -6.01 -4.39
C GLY A 224 19.59 -5.83 -2.89
N LYS A 225 18.50 -5.12 -2.52
CA LYS A 225 18.16 -4.85 -1.12
C LYS A 225 16.97 -5.64 -0.60
N LEU A 226 16.09 -6.12 -1.47
CA LEU A 226 14.91 -6.86 -1.06
C LEU A 226 15.24 -8.34 -0.81
N PRO A 227 14.61 -8.96 0.19
CA PRO A 227 14.75 -10.41 0.41
C PRO A 227 14.16 -11.14 -0.80
N ARG A 228 14.85 -12.22 -1.23
CA ARG A 228 14.38 -13.06 -2.34
C ARG A 228 13.22 -13.96 -1.94
N THR A 229 13.07 -14.21 -0.66
CA THR A 229 11.98 -15.00 -0.07
C THR A 229 11.06 -14.06 0.71
N PHE A 230 9.78 -14.13 0.44
CA PHE A 230 8.75 -13.25 1.00
C PHE A 230 7.43 -14.01 1.17
N HIS A 231 6.52 -13.49 1.97
CA HIS A 231 5.22 -14.12 2.21
C HIS A 231 4.30 -13.95 1.00
N VAL A 232 3.60 -15.01 0.67
CA VAL A 232 2.56 -15.03 -0.37
C VAL A 232 1.34 -15.77 0.10
N TRP A 233 0.23 -15.53 -0.58
CA TRP A 233 -0.99 -16.33 -0.38
C TRP A 233 -0.77 -17.76 -0.88
N PRO A 234 -1.04 -18.79 -0.06
CA PRO A 234 -0.80 -20.18 -0.45
C PRO A 234 -1.76 -20.60 -1.57
N HIS A 235 -1.19 -20.97 -2.71
CA HIS A 235 -1.93 -21.54 -3.82
C HIS A 235 -2.78 -22.74 -3.36
N GLY A 236 -4.06 -22.77 -3.72
CA GLY A 236 -4.96 -23.89 -3.46
C GLY A 236 -5.64 -23.93 -2.08
N LYS A 237 -5.14 -23.23 -1.06
CA LYS A 237 -5.81 -23.16 0.26
C LYS A 237 -6.97 -22.18 0.29
N TYR A 238 -6.93 -21.15 -0.55
CA TYR A 238 -7.98 -20.14 -0.64
C TYR A 238 -9.35 -20.74 -0.96
N GLN A 239 -9.44 -21.64 -1.96
CA GLN A 239 -10.72 -22.26 -2.37
C GLN A 239 -11.34 -23.15 -1.28
N ALA A 240 -10.53 -23.89 -0.53
CA ALA A 240 -11.03 -24.75 0.53
C ALA A 240 -11.57 -23.95 1.72
N ASP A 241 -11.04 -22.77 1.96
CA ASP A 241 -11.43 -21.94 3.09
C ASP A 241 -12.56 -20.97 2.74
N GLU A 242 -12.72 -20.58 1.47
CA GLU A 242 -13.89 -19.84 0.98
C GLU A 242 -15.19 -20.63 1.18
N ALA A 243 -15.18 -21.94 0.94
CA ALA A 243 -16.34 -22.79 1.17
C ALA A 243 -16.76 -22.82 2.64
N LYS A 244 -15.82 -22.77 3.58
CA LYS A 244 -16.10 -22.64 5.01
C LYS A 244 -16.63 -21.26 5.39
N LEU A 245 -16.14 -20.22 4.73
CA LEU A 245 -16.56 -18.84 4.97
C LEU A 245 -17.97 -18.56 4.45
N ALA A 246 -18.36 -19.15 3.32
CA ALA A 246 -19.71 -19.05 2.74
C ALA A 246 -20.81 -19.61 3.65
N ALA A 247 -20.45 -20.44 4.63
CA ALA A 247 -21.38 -20.98 5.62
C ALA A 247 -21.72 -20.01 6.78
N PHE A 248 -21.11 -18.83 6.85
CA PHE A 248 -21.37 -17.84 7.91
C PHE A 248 -22.40 -16.78 7.49
N LYS A 249 -23.13 -16.26 8.51
CA LYS A 249 -24.05 -15.12 8.31
C LYS A 249 -23.26 -13.87 7.85
N PRO A 250 -23.80 -13.01 6.95
CA PRO A 250 -23.07 -11.88 6.36
C PRO A 250 -22.30 -10.99 7.35
N ASP A 251 -22.91 -10.61 8.48
CA ASP A 251 -22.25 -9.72 9.45
C ASP A 251 -21.15 -10.39 10.27
N ALA A 252 -21.30 -11.69 10.56
CA ALA A 252 -20.26 -12.48 11.20
C ALA A 252 -19.16 -12.91 10.21
N TYR A 253 -19.48 -12.99 8.92
CA TYR A 253 -18.58 -13.28 7.82
C TYR A 253 -17.51 -12.20 7.67
N GLN A 254 -17.92 -10.93 7.59
CA GLN A 254 -17.00 -9.82 7.39
C GLN A 254 -15.98 -9.69 8.53
N ALA A 255 -16.42 -9.80 9.79
CA ALA A 255 -15.52 -9.75 10.94
C ALA A 255 -14.57 -10.96 11.03
N LYS A 256 -15.02 -12.15 10.59
CA LYS A 256 -14.19 -13.36 10.55
C LYS A 256 -13.28 -13.40 9.34
N MET A 257 -13.71 -12.88 8.19
CA MET A 257 -12.87 -12.71 6.99
C MET A 257 -11.63 -11.89 7.32
N ALA A 258 -11.81 -10.74 7.96
CA ALA A 258 -10.70 -9.91 8.39
C ALA A 258 -9.73 -10.67 9.30
N LYS A 259 -10.24 -11.29 10.37
CA LYS A 259 -9.42 -12.09 11.28
C LYS A 259 -8.76 -13.27 10.58
N TRP A 260 -9.48 -13.91 9.67
CA TRP A 260 -9.00 -15.07 8.94
C TRP A 260 -7.92 -14.66 7.94
N MET A 261 -8.15 -13.62 7.14
CA MET A 261 -7.17 -13.12 6.17
C MET A 261 -5.87 -12.70 6.86
N PHE A 262 -5.94 -11.92 7.92
CA PHE A 262 -4.75 -11.54 8.69
C PHE A 262 -4.08 -12.73 9.36
N LYS A 263 -4.85 -13.70 9.87
CA LYS A 263 -4.30 -14.91 10.50
C LYS A 263 -3.68 -15.87 9.49
N HIS A 264 -4.24 -15.99 8.29
CA HIS A 264 -3.77 -16.94 7.27
C HIS A 264 -2.76 -16.33 6.29
N MET A 265 -2.79 -15.03 6.07
CA MET A 265 -1.75 -14.31 5.33
C MET A 265 -0.42 -14.29 6.09
N SER A 266 -0.47 -14.29 7.43
CA SER A 266 0.72 -14.51 8.26
C SER A 266 1.16 -15.99 8.33
N MET A 267 0.37 -16.93 7.81
CA MET A 267 0.56 -18.36 7.97
C MET A 267 1.15 -19.04 6.71
N ASN A 268 2.38 -18.67 6.34
CA ASN A 268 3.32 -19.75 5.97
C ASN A 268 3.37 -20.24 4.52
N ALA A 269 2.88 -19.52 3.53
CA ALA A 269 3.43 -19.71 2.21
C ALA A 269 4.49 -18.66 1.96
N THR A 270 5.61 -19.09 1.44
CA THR A 270 6.67 -18.21 0.98
C THR A 270 6.91 -18.48 -0.49
N ALA A 271 7.15 -17.45 -1.27
CA ALA A 271 7.71 -17.54 -2.60
C ALA A 271 9.17 -17.12 -2.57
N THR A 272 9.95 -17.73 -3.45
CA THR A 272 11.35 -17.35 -3.66
C THR A 272 11.54 -17.07 -5.15
N LEU A 273 12.01 -15.88 -5.47
CA LEU A 273 12.39 -15.53 -6.84
C LEU A 273 13.88 -15.82 -7.05
N ASP A 274 14.20 -16.27 -8.27
CA ASP A 274 15.59 -16.33 -8.71
C ASP A 274 16.21 -14.94 -8.78
N GLU A 275 17.53 -14.87 -8.69
CA GLU A 275 18.27 -13.62 -8.58
C GLU A 275 18.12 -12.74 -9.83
N GLU A 276 18.05 -13.31 -11.02
CA GLU A 276 17.91 -12.57 -12.28
C GLU A 276 16.54 -11.90 -12.36
N THR A 277 15.47 -12.66 -12.11
CA THR A 277 14.09 -12.15 -12.09
C THR A 277 13.93 -11.06 -11.04
N ALA A 278 14.42 -11.30 -9.82
CA ALA A 278 14.30 -10.33 -8.75
C ALA A 278 15.03 -9.03 -9.07
N ARG A 279 16.30 -9.07 -9.55
CA ARG A 279 17.04 -7.87 -9.94
C ARG A 279 16.39 -7.11 -11.09
N TYR A 280 15.83 -7.83 -12.05
CA TYR A 280 15.08 -7.21 -13.15
C TYR A 280 13.88 -6.42 -12.60
N LEU A 281 13.06 -7.04 -11.75
CA LEU A 281 11.86 -6.40 -11.17
C LEU A 281 12.23 -5.20 -10.28
N GLU A 282 13.29 -5.32 -9.47
CA GLU A 282 13.83 -4.21 -8.68
C GLU A 282 14.26 -3.03 -9.56
N SER A 283 14.94 -3.31 -10.68
CA SER A 283 15.38 -2.27 -11.64
C SER A 283 14.20 -1.59 -12.30
N VAL A 284 13.19 -2.37 -12.73
CA VAL A 284 11.95 -1.84 -13.30
C VAL A 284 11.23 -0.92 -12.31
N ALA A 285 11.09 -1.35 -11.05
CA ALA A 285 10.46 -0.55 -9.99
C ALA A 285 11.21 0.77 -9.77
N TRP A 286 12.53 0.70 -9.66
CA TRP A 286 13.36 1.88 -9.42
C TRP A 286 13.30 2.91 -10.55
N GLU A 287 13.54 2.48 -11.77
CA GLU A 287 13.53 3.37 -12.92
C GLU A 287 12.15 3.97 -13.18
N THR A 288 11.08 3.17 -12.97
CA THR A 288 9.71 3.66 -13.07
C THR A 288 9.41 4.70 -12.02
N TRP A 289 9.79 4.44 -10.76
CA TRP A 289 9.62 5.41 -9.68
C TRP A 289 10.40 6.71 -9.94
N GLN A 290 11.65 6.64 -10.42
CA GLN A 290 12.42 7.82 -10.75
C GLN A 290 11.74 8.71 -11.80
N LYS A 291 11.22 8.09 -12.88
CA LYS A 291 10.46 8.80 -13.94
C LYS A 291 9.20 9.47 -13.39
N VAL A 292 8.42 8.75 -12.60
CA VAL A 292 7.21 9.29 -11.97
C VAL A 292 7.55 10.42 -11.01
N LYS A 293 8.56 10.25 -10.16
CA LYS A 293 9.02 11.30 -9.24
C LYS A 293 9.43 12.56 -9.98
N GLN A 294 10.22 12.45 -11.06
CA GLN A 294 10.58 13.60 -11.89
C GLN A 294 9.35 14.30 -12.46
N THR A 295 8.35 13.52 -12.94
CA THR A 295 7.10 14.05 -13.47
C THR A 295 6.26 14.76 -12.40
N LEU A 296 6.26 14.28 -11.16
CA LEU A 296 5.56 14.92 -10.05
C LEU A 296 6.26 16.20 -9.58
N LEU A 297 7.58 16.29 -9.71
CA LEU A 297 8.38 17.46 -9.31
C LEU A 297 8.47 18.53 -10.41
N SER A 298 8.28 18.15 -11.69
CA SER A 298 8.22 19.14 -12.77
C SER A 298 6.93 19.95 -12.60
N ALA A 299 7.09 21.25 -12.34
CA ALA A 299 5.97 22.19 -12.30
C ALA A 299 5.18 22.16 -13.62
N PRO A 300 3.86 22.41 -13.62
CA PRO A 300 3.12 22.65 -14.84
C PRO A 300 3.63 23.89 -15.54
#